data_98c9756d79acc0119adeec60e6b2d872
#
_entry.id   98c9756d79acc0119adeec60e6b2d872
#
_cell.length_a   1.000
_cell.length_b   1.000
_cell.length_c   1.000
_cell.angle_alpha   90.00
_cell.angle_beta   90.00
_cell.angle_gamma   90.00
#
_symmetry.space_group_name_H-M   'P 1'
#
loop_
_entity.id
_entity.type
_entity.pdbx_description
1 polymer ?
#
loop_
_entity_poly.entity_id
_entity_poly.type
_entity_poly.pdbx_seq_one_letter_code
_entity_poly.pdbx_strand_id
1 'polypeptide(L)'
;MNTDSSNTRRTLEPQNQSSPSSILHPNYTSETQWTSSTLGSPPDVNMSQKYNLIRHFPTFFTALPRLPLLLIPFAFSQFILIEALTRHGWIEVFGRWLAIASGGKMFPAIWLVGIMGVILCNIAGTNIGATIFLTKIIHQAGFDVSTERAAAISLAVASNIGAVSFTFSASLAGLLWVTILKQKGIEVKQW
;
A
#
# COMPACT_ATOMS: atom_id res chain seq x y z
N MET A 1 29.00 49.59 -50.93
CA MET A 1 30.10 48.65 -51.18
C MET A 1 29.52 47.30 -50.79
N ASN A 2 28.98 46.67 -51.79
CA ASN A 2 29.51 45.50 -52.50
C ASN A 2 29.67 44.32 -51.54
N THR A 3 29.17 43.20 -51.77
CA THR A 3 28.72 42.31 -52.88
C THR A 3 28.47 40.97 -52.22
N ASP A 4 27.60 40.26 -52.53
CA ASP A 4 27.15 39.37 -53.57
C ASP A 4 27.00 37.93 -53.07
N SER A 5 25.82 37.40 -53.33
CA SER A 5 25.56 36.17 -54.13
C SER A 5 26.07 34.84 -53.60
N SER A 6 25.22 33.88 -53.36
CA SER A 6 24.72 32.88 -54.33
C SER A 6 24.08 31.72 -53.55
N ASN A 7 22.83 31.50 -53.65
CA ASN A 7 22.09 30.57 -54.50
C ASN A 7 22.82 29.25 -54.81
N THR A 8 22.40 28.19 -54.15
CA THR A 8 22.39 26.87 -54.78
C THR A 8 21.26 26.02 -54.22
N ARG A 9 20.17 25.96 -54.98
CA ARG A 9 19.22 24.86 -54.96
C ARG A 9 19.97 23.59 -55.31
N ARG A 10 19.79 22.54 -54.49
CA ARG A 10 19.89 21.17 -54.97
C ARG A 10 18.69 20.38 -54.48
N THR A 11 17.83 20.17 -55.42
CA THR A 11 16.86 19.11 -55.53
C THR A 11 17.64 17.81 -55.75
N LEU A 12 17.37 16.77 -54.98
CA LEU A 12 17.58 15.35 -55.34
C LEU A 12 16.81 14.54 -54.33
N GLU A 13 15.74 13.99 -54.75
CA GLU A 13 15.37 12.60 -55.04
C GLU A 13 15.25 11.61 -53.84
N PRO A 14 14.18 10.81 -53.80
CA PRO A 14 13.92 9.87 -52.73
C PRO A 14 14.67 8.56 -52.94
N GLN A 15 15.50 8.16 -52.01
CA GLN A 15 15.99 6.79 -51.98
C GLN A 15 15.27 5.97 -50.95
N ASN A 16 14.46 5.09 -51.50
CA ASN A 16 13.93 3.88 -50.94
C ASN A 16 15.07 2.91 -50.62
N GLN A 17 15.29 2.55 -49.35
CA GLN A 17 16.00 1.31 -49.04
C GLN A 17 15.68 0.81 -47.65
N SER A 18 14.90 -0.29 -47.63
CA SER A 18 15.08 -1.53 -46.86
C SER A 18 15.31 -1.41 -45.35
N SER A 19 14.33 -1.85 -44.61
CA SER A 19 14.51 -2.54 -43.33
C SER A 19 15.55 -3.69 -43.44
N PRO A 20 16.19 -4.20 -42.39
CA PRO A 20 15.60 -4.52 -41.08
C PRO A 20 16.57 -4.35 -39.92
N SER A 21 16.09 -4.09 -38.76
CA SER A 21 16.71 -4.63 -37.55
C SER A 21 15.67 -4.72 -36.43
N SER A 22 15.30 -5.93 -36.24
CA SER A 22 14.70 -6.54 -35.07
C SER A 22 15.31 -5.97 -33.79
N ILE A 23 14.62 -5.02 -33.16
CA ILE A 23 14.86 -4.70 -31.77
C ILE A 23 14.02 -5.69 -30.97
N LEU A 24 14.72 -6.62 -30.35
CA LEU A 24 14.20 -7.53 -29.34
C LEU A 24 13.38 -6.75 -28.32
N HIS A 25 12.07 -6.95 -28.33
CA HIS A 25 11.24 -6.70 -27.18
C HIS A 25 11.64 -7.69 -26.07
N PRO A 26 12.00 -7.24 -24.88
CA PRO A 26 12.09 -8.16 -23.76
C PRO A 26 10.67 -8.69 -23.49
N ASN A 27 10.52 -9.95 -23.74
CA ASN A 27 9.37 -10.78 -23.45
C ASN A 27 9.12 -10.74 -21.93
N TYR A 28 8.22 -9.89 -21.49
CA TYR A 28 7.65 -9.95 -20.15
C TYR A 28 6.58 -11.04 -20.13
N THR A 29 7.00 -12.29 -20.24
CA THR A 29 6.21 -13.46 -19.89
C THR A 29 6.60 -13.90 -18.49
N SER A 30 6.02 -13.28 -17.50
CA SER A 30 5.70 -13.97 -16.27
C SER A 30 4.22 -13.75 -15.96
N GLU A 31 3.38 -14.23 -16.85
CA GLU A 31 2.06 -14.67 -16.47
C GLU A 31 2.25 -15.81 -15.47
N THR A 32 2.13 -15.49 -14.20
CA THR A 32 1.71 -16.45 -13.20
C THR A 32 0.28 -16.82 -13.61
N GLN A 33 0.19 -17.82 -14.43
CA GLN A 33 -1.02 -18.48 -14.84
C GLN A 33 -1.61 -19.15 -13.59
N TRP A 34 -2.36 -18.38 -12.81
CA TRP A 34 -3.27 -18.96 -11.85
C TRP A 34 -4.35 -19.65 -12.67
N THR A 35 -4.18 -20.95 -12.81
CA THR A 35 -5.18 -21.83 -13.36
C THR A 35 -6.49 -21.59 -12.62
N SER A 36 -7.39 -20.91 -13.29
CA SER A 36 -8.81 -20.80 -12.96
C SER A 36 -9.48 -22.14 -13.26
N SER A 37 -9.22 -23.12 -12.43
CA SER A 37 -9.96 -24.35 -12.38
C SER A 37 -10.68 -24.39 -11.04
N THR A 38 -11.99 -24.41 -11.11
CA THR A 38 -12.97 -24.62 -10.04
C THR A 38 -13.42 -23.37 -9.26
N LEU A 39 -13.93 -22.37 -9.98
CA LEU A 39 -15.06 -21.62 -9.42
C LEU A 39 -16.23 -21.81 -10.38
N GLY A 40 -17.29 -22.45 -9.88
CA GLY A 40 -18.52 -22.67 -10.65
C GLY A 40 -18.98 -21.36 -11.27
N SER A 41 -19.59 -21.46 -12.46
CA SER A 41 -20.17 -20.34 -13.18
C SER A 41 -20.93 -19.44 -12.21
N PRO A 42 -20.64 -18.14 -12.16
CA PRO A 42 -21.44 -17.25 -11.34
C PRO A 42 -22.89 -17.34 -11.81
N PRO A 43 -23.89 -17.35 -10.91
CA PRO A 43 -25.28 -17.40 -11.30
C PRO A 43 -25.54 -16.29 -12.31
N ASP A 44 -26.33 -16.61 -13.35
CA ASP A 44 -26.74 -15.70 -14.41
C ASP A 44 -27.38 -14.44 -13.80
N VAL A 45 -26.56 -13.51 -13.37
CA VAL A 45 -26.98 -12.20 -12.93
C VAL A 45 -27.52 -11.52 -14.18
N ASN A 46 -28.84 -11.39 -14.19
CA ASN A 46 -29.64 -10.81 -15.26
C ASN A 46 -28.88 -9.67 -15.94
N MET A 47 -28.49 -9.85 -17.21
CA MET A 47 -27.66 -8.88 -17.95
C MET A 47 -28.23 -7.45 -17.87
N SER A 48 -29.54 -7.34 -17.81
CA SER A 48 -30.28 -6.09 -17.65
C SER A 48 -29.92 -5.34 -16.35
N GLN A 49 -29.78 -6.04 -15.21
CA GLN A 49 -29.36 -5.42 -13.95
C GLN A 49 -27.92 -4.94 -14.01
N LYS A 50 -27.04 -5.68 -14.66
CA LYS A 50 -25.64 -5.32 -14.83
C LYS A 50 -25.48 -4.04 -15.65
N TYR A 51 -26.23 -3.92 -16.76
CA TYR A 51 -26.24 -2.71 -17.58
C TYR A 51 -26.79 -1.49 -16.84
N ASN A 52 -27.83 -1.66 -16.05
CA ASN A 52 -28.39 -0.57 -15.25
C ASN A 52 -27.39 -0.09 -14.16
N LEU A 53 -26.70 -1.02 -13.51
CA LEU A 53 -25.68 -0.69 -12.50
C LEU A 53 -24.48 0.05 -13.11
N ILE A 54 -23.99 -0.39 -14.28
CA ILE A 54 -22.89 0.23 -14.99
C ILE A 54 -23.26 1.64 -15.45
N ARG A 55 -24.51 1.85 -15.86
CA ARG A 55 -25.01 3.16 -16.29
C ARG A 55 -25.13 4.17 -15.15
N HIS A 56 -25.49 3.71 -13.94
CA HIS A 56 -25.63 4.58 -12.76
C HIS A 56 -24.29 4.89 -12.08
N PHE A 57 -23.30 3.98 -12.17
CA PHE A 57 -22.00 4.13 -11.53
C PHE A 57 -20.82 3.87 -12.48
N PRO A 58 -20.70 4.61 -13.61
CA PRO A 58 -19.66 4.36 -14.60
C PRO A 58 -18.25 4.50 -14.02
N THR A 59 -18.05 5.48 -13.11
CA THR A 59 -16.77 5.74 -12.45
C THR A 59 -16.36 4.59 -11.52
N PHE A 60 -17.31 3.97 -10.84
CA PHE A 60 -17.06 2.84 -9.96
C PHE A 60 -16.54 1.63 -10.73
N PHE A 61 -17.19 1.25 -11.82
CA PHE A 61 -16.79 0.09 -12.64
C PHE A 61 -15.49 0.33 -13.41
N THR A 62 -15.15 1.59 -13.70
CA THR A 62 -13.86 1.93 -14.31
C THR A 62 -12.74 1.94 -13.27
N ALA A 63 -13.03 2.29 -12.02
CA ALA A 63 -12.06 2.34 -10.93
C ALA A 63 -11.82 0.96 -10.30
N LEU A 64 -12.85 0.10 -10.23
CA LEU A 64 -12.81 -1.20 -9.56
C LEU A 64 -11.64 -2.11 -10.00
N PRO A 65 -11.37 -2.32 -11.29
CA PRO A 65 -10.23 -3.13 -11.71
C PRO A 65 -8.86 -2.46 -11.46
N ARG A 66 -8.85 -1.16 -11.18
CA ARG A 66 -7.63 -0.42 -10.83
C ARG A 66 -7.35 -0.41 -9.34
N LEU A 67 -8.33 -0.82 -8.53
CA LEU A 67 -8.13 -0.97 -7.08
C LEU A 67 -7.25 -2.20 -6.83
N PRO A 68 -6.28 -2.09 -5.92
CA PRO A 68 -5.46 -3.22 -5.52
C PRO A 68 -6.27 -4.17 -4.62
N LEU A 69 -7.17 -4.94 -5.22
CA LEU A 69 -8.07 -5.87 -4.51
C LEU A 69 -7.33 -6.92 -3.68
N LEU A 70 -6.06 -7.17 -3.99
CA LEU A 70 -5.17 -8.03 -3.21
C LEU A 70 -4.91 -7.50 -1.80
N LEU A 71 -5.15 -6.20 -1.53
CA LEU A 71 -5.02 -5.63 -0.19
C LEU A 71 -6.15 -6.05 0.75
N ILE A 72 -7.30 -6.45 0.23
CA ILE A 72 -8.43 -6.92 1.05
C ILE A 72 -8.07 -8.21 1.79
N PRO A 73 -7.68 -9.31 1.11
CA PRO A 73 -7.27 -10.53 1.82
C PRO A 73 -6.04 -10.30 2.72
N PHE A 74 -5.13 -9.42 2.33
CA PHE A 74 -4.00 -9.03 3.17
C PHE A 74 -4.46 -8.37 4.48
N ALA A 75 -5.40 -7.41 4.43
CA ALA A 75 -5.95 -6.78 5.63
C ALA A 75 -6.67 -7.81 6.52
N PHE A 76 -7.46 -8.72 5.93
CA PHE A 76 -8.10 -9.80 6.67
C PHE A 76 -7.09 -10.72 7.37
N SER A 77 -6.00 -11.06 6.72
CA SER A 77 -4.95 -11.89 7.32
C SER A 77 -4.32 -11.23 8.56
N GLN A 78 -4.16 -9.89 8.54
CA GLN A 78 -3.69 -9.14 9.71
C GLN A 78 -4.67 -9.24 10.89
N PHE A 79 -5.97 -9.13 10.64
CA PHE A 79 -6.98 -9.29 11.69
C PHE A 79 -6.96 -10.70 12.30
N ILE A 80 -6.87 -11.74 11.46
CA ILE A 80 -6.79 -13.13 11.90
C ILE A 80 -5.53 -13.35 12.75
N LEU A 81 -4.39 -12.83 12.33
CA LEU A 81 -3.13 -12.94 13.05
C LEU A 81 -3.21 -12.28 14.43
N ILE A 82 -3.76 -11.07 14.52
CA ILE A 82 -3.90 -10.33 15.78
C ILE A 82 -4.87 -11.08 16.70
N GLU A 83 -5.96 -11.64 16.17
CA GLU A 83 -6.90 -12.44 16.95
C GLU A 83 -6.25 -13.72 17.47
N ALA A 84 -5.44 -14.40 16.66
CA ALA A 84 -4.66 -15.56 17.09
C ALA A 84 -3.69 -15.20 18.22
N LEU A 85 -2.98 -14.06 18.11
CA LEU A 85 -2.10 -13.55 19.18
C LEU A 85 -2.88 -13.27 20.47
N THR A 86 -4.09 -12.73 20.35
CA THR A 86 -4.98 -12.50 21.51
C THR A 86 -5.35 -13.80 22.19
N ARG A 87 -5.76 -14.82 21.43
CA ARG A 87 -6.14 -16.15 21.98
C ARG A 87 -4.99 -16.89 22.62
N HIS A 88 -3.77 -16.69 22.15
CA HIS A 88 -2.56 -17.30 22.73
C HIS A 88 -2.01 -16.52 23.93
N GLY A 89 -2.69 -15.47 24.40
CA GLY A 89 -2.30 -14.68 25.56
C GLY A 89 -1.11 -13.74 25.36
N TRP A 90 -0.63 -13.58 24.12
CA TRP A 90 0.48 -12.69 23.83
C TRP A 90 0.16 -11.21 24.11
N ILE A 91 -1.08 -10.81 23.91
CA ILE A 91 -1.53 -9.44 24.19
C ILE A 91 -1.39 -9.14 25.70
N GLU A 92 -1.72 -10.09 26.57
CA GLU A 92 -1.55 -9.97 28.01
C GLU A 92 -0.09 -9.84 28.44
N VAL A 93 0.79 -10.61 27.81
CA VAL A 93 2.23 -10.56 28.07
C VAL A 93 2.78 -9.17 27.69
N PHE A 94 2.44 -8.68 26.50
CA PHE A 94 2.85 -7.35 26.03
C PHE A 94 2.21 -6.22 26.84
N GLY A 95 0.94 -6.37 27.26
CA GLY A 95 0.26 -5.39 28.13
C GLY A 95 0.94 -5.27 29.49
N ARG A 96 1.27 -6.39 30.13
CA ARG A 96 2.03 -6.40 31.38
C ARG A 96 3.43 -5.80 31.22
N TRP A 97 4.11 -6.15 30.14
CA TRP A 97 5.42 -5.57 29.82
C TRP A 97 5.32 -4.06 29.64
N LEU A 98 4.31 -3.55 28.94
CA LEU A 98 4.07 -2.14 28.73
C LEU A 98 3.80 -1.42 30.08
N ALA A 99 2.97 -1.99 30.94
CA ALA A 99 2.66 -1.47 32.26
C ALA A 99 3.91 -1.38 33.16
N ILE A 100 4.73 -2.43 33.17
CA ILE A 100 5.98 -2.47 33.94
C ILE A 100 7.00 -1.45 33.40
N ALA A 101 7.20 -1.42 32.09
CA ALA A 101 8.16 -0.54 31.43
C ALA A 101 7.82 0.94 31.58
N SER A 102 6.53 1.28 31.61
CA SER A 102 6.07 2.65 31.84
C SER A 102 5.98 3.01 33.32
N GLY A 103 6.06 2.02 34.21
CA GLY A 103 5.86 2.21 35.66
C GLY A 103 4.47 2.78 35.99
N GLY A 104 3.47 2.56 35.14
CA GLY A 104 2.12 3.10 35.27
C GLY A 104 2.01 4.63 35.09
N LYS A 105 3.11 5.30 34.69
CA LYS A 105 3.15 6.76 34.53
C LYS A 105 2.80 7.17 33.11
N MET A 106 2.07 8.27 32.95
CA MET A 106 1.57 8.76 31.67
C MET A 106 2.68 9.11 30.68
N PHE A 107 3.72 9.85 31.11
CA PHE A 107 4.79 10.28 30.20
C PHE A 107 5.61 9.12 29.61
N PRO A 108 6.12 8.16 30.40
CA PRO A 108 6.79 7.00 29.83
C PRO A 108 5.89 6.15 28.93
N ALA A 109 4.60 6.00 29.27
CA ALA A 109 3.64 5.29 28.43
C ALA A 109 3.47 5.95 27.06
N ILE A 110 3.33 7.28 27.01
CA ILE A 110 3.24 8.04 25.75
C ILE A 110 4.47 7.79 24.86
N TRP A 111 5.66 7.94 25.42
CA TRP A 111 6.90 7.76 24.66
C TRP A 111 7.10 6.31 24.19
N LEU A 112 6.83 5.36 25.06
CA LEU A 112 7.02 3.95 24.76
C LEU A 112 6.05 3.49 23.68
N VAL A 113 4.77 3.84 23.78
CA VAL A 113 3.76 3.56 22.76
C VAL A 113 4.06 4.30 21.46
N GLY A 114 4.52 5.54 21.53
CA GLY A 114 4.89 6.33 20.37
C GLY A 114 6.04 5.69 19.58
N ILE A 115 7.13 5.36 20.23
CA ILE A 115 8.29 4.72 19.60
C ILE A 115 7.93 3.34 19.06
N MET A 116 7.25 2.52 19.85
CA MET A 116 6.80 1.20 19.43
C MET A 116 5.85 1.28 18.24
N GLY A 117 4.95 2.27 18.20
CA GLY A 117 4.04 2.52 17.12
C GLY A 117 4.77 2.78 15.80
N VAL A 118 5.75 3.68 15.79
CA VAL A 118 6.56 3.96 14.60
C VAL A 118 7.31 2.72 14.12
N ILE A 119 7.96 1.99 15.04
CA ILE A 119 8.73 0.79 14.70
C ILE A 119 7.82 -0.31 14.14
N LEU A 120 6.70 -0.61 14.84
CA LEU A 120 5.79 -1.66 14.41
C LEU A 120 5.11 -1.36 13.07
N CYS A 121 4.74 -0.11 12.80
CA CYS A 121 4.18 0.27 11.50
C CYS A 121 5.13 -0.09 10.34
N ASN A 122 6.42 0.07 10.54
CA ASN A 122 7.42 -0.25 9.52
C ASN A 122 7.71 -1.75 9.41
N ILE A 123 7.75 -2.47 10.55
CA ILE A 123 8.00 -3.92 10.57
C ILE A 123 6.78 -4.71 10.08
N ALA A 124 5.58 -4.33 10.52
CA ALA A 124 4.35 -5.01 10.14
C ALA A 124 3.93 -4.78 8.68
N GLY A 125 4.59 -3.84 7.99
CA GLY A 125 4.27 -3.49 6.61
C GLY A 125 2.92 -2.81 6.41
N THR A 126 2.17 -2.55 7.49
CA THR A 126 0.95 -1.72 7.49
C THR A 126 0.76 -1.03 8.83
N ASN A 127 0.33 0.22 8.78
CA ASN A 127 -0.05 0.97 9.98
C ASN A 127 -1.33 0.41 10.63
N ILE A 128 -2.21 -0.22 9.84
CA ILE A 128 -3.50 -0.77 10.33
C ILE A 128 -3.23 -1.91 11.33
N GLY A 129 -2.43 -2.90 10.95
CA GLY A 129 -2.10 -4.03 11.82
C GLY A 129 -1.40 -3.58 13.10
N ALA A 130 -0.40 -2.72 12.98
CA ALA A 130 0.33 -2.18 14.14
C ALA A 130 -0.59 -1.40 15.09
N THR A 131 -1.49 -0.57 14.56
CA THR A 131 -2.42 0.22 15.36
C THR A 131 -3.40 -0.66 16.12
N ILE A 132 -4.00 -1.67 15.47
CA ILE A 132 -4.94 -2.57 16.13
C ILE A 132 -4.23 -3.40 17.22
N PHE A 133 -3.04 -3.90 16.92
CA PHE A 133 -2.24 -4.67 17.87
C PHE A 133 -1.89 -3.84 19.11
N LEU A 134 -1.34 -2.64 18.94
CA LEU A 134 -0.98 -1.77 20.05
C LEU A 134 -2.19 -1.24 20.81
N THR A 135 -3.32 -1.00 20.16
CA THR A 135 -4.57 -0.64 20.85
C THR A 135 -5.00 -1.74 21.83
N LYS A 136 -4.98 -3.00 21.40
CA LYS A 136 -5.29 -4.13 22.29
C LYS A 136 -4.30 -4.22 23.46
N ILE A 137 -3.02 -3.96 23.23
CA ILE A 137 -1.98 -3.95 24.28
C ILE A 137 -2.23 -2.83 25.30
N ILE A 138 -2.55 -1.62 24.84
CA ILE A 138 -2.85 -0.48 25.71
C ILE A 138 -4.05 -0.79 26.62
N HIS A 139 -5.13 -1.32 26.06
CA HIS A 139 -6.32 -1.73 26.85
C HIS A 139 -5.96 -2.83 27.87
N GLN A 140 -5.11 -3.78 27.51
CA GLN A 140 -4.72 -4.87 28.38
C GLN A 140 -3.69 -4.45 29.45
N ALA A 141 -3.00 -3.32 29.28
CA ALA A 141 -2.02 -2.83 30.22
C ALA A 141 -2.60 -2.37 31.57
N GLY A 142 -3.94 -2.14 31.63
CA GLY A 142 -4.63 -1.75 32.86
C GLY A 142 -4.24 -0.36 33.36
N PHE A 143 -3.98 0.54 32.44
CA PHE A 143 -3.70 1.94 32.77
C PHE A 143 -4.94 2.66 33.35
N ASP A 144 -4.69 3.70 34.13
CA ASP A 144 -5.71 4.67 34.47
C ASP A 144 -6.28 5.35 33.20
N VAL A 145 -7.54 5.76 33.22
CA VAL A 145 -8.28 6.30 32.09
C VAL A 145 -7.55 7.46 31.38
N SER A 146 -6.86 8.32 32.16
CA SER A 146 -6.11 9.45 31.60
C SER A 146 -4.85 8.99 30.85
N THR A 147 -4.14 8.02 31.40
CA THR A 147 -2.93 7.41 30.78
C THR A 147 -3.28 6.60 29.57
N GLU A 148 -4.37 5.81 29.60
CA GLU A 148 -4.85 5.04 28.46
C GLU A 148 -5.21 5.95 27.28
N ARG A 149 -5.97 7.03 27.56
CA ARG A 149 -6.32 8.03 26.55
C ARG A 149 -5.08 8.72 25.95
N ALA A 150 -4.12 9.09 26.79
CA ALA A 150 -2.88 9.72 26.35
C ALA A 150 -2.02 8.76 25.50
N ALA A 151 -1.93 7.49 25.87
CA ALA A 151 -1.27 6.45 25.12
C ALA A 151 -1.94 6.21 23.76
N ALA A 152 -3.29 6.19 23.71
CA ALA A 152 -4.04 6.06 22.48
C ALA A 152 -3.83 7.24 21.52
N ILE A 153 -3.77 8.46 22.02
CA ILE A 153 -3.45 9.65 21.23
C ILE A 153 -2.00 9.56 20.71
N SER A 154 -1.06 9.15 21.54
CA SER A 154 0.33 8.93 21.12
C SER A 154 0.42 7.89 20.01
N LEU A 155 -0.34 6.78 20.11
CA LEU A 155 -0.42 5.77 19.08
C LEU A 155 -0.98 6.33 17.78
N ALA A 156 -2.03 7.14 17.81
CA ALA A 156 -2.60 7.77 16.64
C ALA A 156 -1.59 8.65 15.90
N VAL A 157 -0.81 9.44 16.64
CA VAL A 157 0.28 10.27 16.08
C VAL A 157 1.39 9.38 15.53
N ALA A 158 1.82 8.38 16.29
CA ALA A 158 2.89 7.47 15.92
C ALA A 158 2.55 6.65 14.66
N SER A 159 1.31 6.22 14.50
CA SER A 159 0.88 5.47 13.31
C SER A 159 0.93 6.33 12.03
N ASN A 160 0.60 7.61 12.14
CA ASN A 160 0.71 8.54 11.02
C ASN A 160 2.18 8.84 10.68
N ILE A 161 3.03 9.05 11.68
CA ILE A 161 4.48 9.24 11.47
C ILE A 161 5.09 7.97 10.89
N GLY A 162 4.78 6.81 11.47
CA GLY A 162 5.29 5.52 11.02
C GLY A 162 4.91 5.19 9.58
N ALA A 163 3.71 5.59 9.17
CA ALA A 163 3.21 5.36 7.81
C ALA A 163 4.04 6.07 6.72
N VAL A 164 4.80 7.12 7.07
CA VAL A 164 5.56 7.93 6.10
C VAL A 164 7.07 7.98 6.40
N SER A 165 7.53 7.27 7.45
CA SER A 165 8.91 7.47 7.97
C SER A 165 9.98 6.75 7.17
N PHE A 166 9.91 5.42 7.00
CA PHE A 166 11.02 4.63 6.49
C PHE A 166 10.71 3.88 5.20
N THR A 167 9.51 3.34 5.06
CA THR A 167 9.13 2.52 3.92
C THR A 167 7.80 2.95 3.34
N PHE A 168 7.69 2.93 2.01
CA PHE A 168 6.40 3.15 1.34
C PHE A 168 5.39 2.04 1.66
N SER A 169 5.88 0.85 2.04
CA SER A 169 5.04 -0.29 2.42
C SER A 169 4.38 -0.13 3.79
N ALA A 170 4.84 0.80 4.62
CA ALA A 170 4.26 1.03 5.94
C ALA A 170 2.83 1.60 5.89
N SER A 171 2.37 2.06 4.74
CA SER A 171 0.99 2.51 4.56
C SER A 171 0.42 2.08 3.21
N LEU A 172 -0.91 1.90 3.19
CA LEU A 172 -1.66 1.62 1.97
C LEU A 172 -1.47 2.74 0.92
N ALA A 173 -1.46 3.99 1.38
CA ALA A 173 -1.23 5.16 0.53
C ALA A 173 0.16 5.14 -0.11
N GLY A 174 1.19 4.75 0.65
CA GLY A 174 2.55 4.59 0.15
C GLY A 174 2.65 3.51 -0.93
N LEU A 175 2.03 2.35 -0.71
CA LEU A 175 1.97 1.27 -1.70
C LEU A 175 1.28 1.71 -2.98
N LEU A 176 0.15 2.41 -2.86
CA LEU A 176 -0.57 2.95 -4.01
C LEU A 176 0.31 3.96 -4.78
N TRP A 177 0.99 4.83 -4.06
CA TRP A 177 1.87 5.84 -4.64
C TRP A 177 3.04 5.21 -5.42
N VAL A 178 3.72 4.20 -4.86
CA VAL A 178 4.77 3.43 -5.54
C VAL A 178 4.22 2.75 -6.80
N THR A 179 3.01 2.21 -6.73
CA THR A 179 2.37 1.58 -7.89
C THR A 179 2.11 2.59 -9.01
N ILE A 180 1.62 3.80 -8.66
CA ILE A 180 1.40 4.88 -9.63
C ILE A 180 2.72 5.36 -10.23
N LEU A 181 3.78 5.50 -9.43
CA LEU A 181 5.10 5.90 -9.93
C LEU A 181 5.66 4.86 -10.91
N LYS A 182 5.56 3.57 -10.59
CA LYS A 182 5.93 2.48 -11.51
C LYS A 182 5.17 2.55 -12.83
N GLN A 183 3.87 2.81 -12.79
CA GLN A 183 3.06 2.97 -14.01
C GLN A 183 3.50 4.17 -14.86
N LYS A 184 4.11 5.18 -14.24
CA LYS A 184 4.68 6.35 -14.91
C LYS A 184 6.15 6.17 -15.34
N GLY A 185 6.72 4.99 -15.15
CA GLY A 185 8.11 4.70 -15.48
C GLY A 185 9.14 5.31 -14.51
N ILE A 186 8.69 5.74 -13.34
CA ILE A 186 9.56 6.30 -12.31
C ILE A 186 9.89 5.19 -11.30
N GLU A 187 11.14 4.77 -11.31
CA GLU A 187 11.64 3.80 -10.33
C GLU A 187 12.16 4.51 -9.09
N VAL A 188 11.51 4.28 -7.96
CA VAL A 188 11.96 4.77 -6.65
C VAL A 188 12.60 3.61 -5.91
N LYS A 189 13.90 3.72 -5.62
CA LYS A 189 14.60 2.76 -4.78
C LYS A 189 14.15 2.93 -3.33
N GLN A 190 13.67 1.85 -2.73
CA GLN A 190 13.47 1.76 -1.29
C GLN A 190 14.80 1.30 -0.67
N TRP A 191 15.16 1.94 0.42
CA TRP A 191 16.33 1.58 1.20
C TRP A 191 16.07 0.32 2.02
#